data_9d426e30f385de1acbf412c4e7dfa77b
#
_entry.id   9d426e30f385de1acbf412c4e7dfa77b
#
_cell.length_a   1.000
_cell.length_b   1.000
_cell.length_c   1.000
_cell.angle_alpha   90.00
_cell.angle_beta   90.00
_cell.angle_gamma   90.00
#
_symmetry.space_group_name_H-M   'P 1'
#
loop_
_entity.id
_entity.type
_entity.pdbx_description
1 polymer ?
#
loop_
_entity_poly.entity_id
_entity_poly.type
_entity_poly.pdbx_seq_one_letter_code
_entity_poly.pdbx_strand_id
1 'polypeptide(L)'
;MATQYHKGVNFEREIVHKFWNNGWAAMRAAGSGTIAVLVPDIIAIKNNDVIAVECKTTTNDRLSLKKDITQLLEFSGITGARTYIAIKFLREKPRFYKVEAFVLKNKYTISVKDAYLGFESLIGEQMML
;
A
#
# COMPACT_ATOMS: atom_id res chain seq x y z
N MET A 1 2.92 -23.38 10.61
CA MET A 1 2.27 -22.07 10.74
C MET A 1 3.23 -20.98 10.25
N ALA A 2 2.74 -20.05 9.44
CA ALA A 2 3.60 -18.98 8.92
C ALA A 2 3.98 -17.99 10.03
N THR A 3 5.22 -17.53 10.01
CA THR A 3 5.67 -16.47 10.90
C THR A 3 5.05 -15.14 10.46
N GLN A 4 5.14 -14.12 11.31
CA GLN A 4 4.66 -12.78 10.95
C GLN A 4 5.41 -12.24 9.72
N TYR A 5 6.71 -12.52 9.62
CA TYR A 5 7.50 -12.15 8.46
C TYR A 5 6.93 -12.78 7.18
N HIS A 6 6.66 -14.08 7.21
CA HIS A 6 6.13 -14.80 6.04
C HIS A 6 4.76 -14.30 5.64
N LYS A 7 3.91 -13.94 6.60
CA LYS A 7 2.58 -13.38 6.31
C LYS A 7 2.70 -12.04 5.58
N GLY A 8 3.63 -11.19 6.01
CA GLY A 8 3.88 -9.91 5.36
C GLY A 8 4.36 -10.08 3.93
N VAL A 9 5.35 -10.95 3.71
CA VAL A 9 5.88 -11.22 2.37
C VAL A 9 4.81 -11.82 1.47
N ASN A 10 4.01 -12.75 1.99
CA ASN A 10 2.94 -13.37 1.21
C ASN A 10 1.88 -12.35 0.79
N PHE A 11 1.54 -11.40 1.67
CA PHE A 11 0.60 -10.34 1.36
C PHE A 11 1.14 -9.44 0.25
N GLU A 12 2.41 -9.03 0.34
CA GLU A 12 3.05 -8.21 -0.69
C GLU A 12 3.03 -8.92 -2.03
N ARG A 13 3.37 -10.21 -2.06
CA ARG A 13 3.37 -11.00 -3.29
C ARG A 13 1.98 -11.13 -3.88
N GLU A 14 0.97 -11.29 -3.06
CA GLU A 14 -0.42 -11.33 -3.50
C GLU A 14 -0.78 -10.06 -4.26
N ILE A 15 -0.40 -8.90 -3.75
CA ILE A 15 -0.68 -7.62 -4.38
C ILE A 15 0.10 -7.46 -5.67
N VAL A 16 1.38 -7.85 -5.68
CA VAL A 16 2.20 -7.82 -6.90
C VAL A 16 1.53 -8.63 -8.01
N HIS A 17 1.05 -9.83 -7.69
CA HIS A 17 0.36 -10.67 -8.69
C HIS A 17 -0.93 -10.02 -9.18
N LYS A 18 -1.67 -9.34 -8.31
CA LYS A 18 -2.88 -8.61 -8.72
C LYS A 18 -2.56 -7.54 -9.75
N PHE A 19 -1.46 -6.80 -9.56
CA PHE A 19 -1.02 -5.79 -10.52
C PHE A 19 -0.70 -6.43 -11.88
N TRP A 20 0.12 -7.50 -11.87
CA TRP A 20 0.48 -8.17 -13.12
C TRP A 20 -0.74 -8.73 -13.84
N ASN A 21 -1.69 -9.29 -13.10
CA ASN A 21 -2.92 -9.83 -13.69
C ASN A 21 -3.80 -8.74 -14.30
N ASN A 22 -3.55 -7.48 -13.99
CA ASN A 22 -4.33 -6.34 -14.48
C ASN A 22 -3.51 -5.42 -15.38
N GLY A 23 -2.42 -5.93 -15.93
CA GLY A 23 -1.66 -5.20 -16.95
C GLY A 23 -0.65 -4.19 -16.42
N TRP A 24 -0.27 -4.27 -15.16
CA TRP A 24 0.75 -3.43 -14.56
C TRP A 24 2.01 -4.24 -14.31
N ALA A 25 3.17 -3.63 -14.54
CA ALA A 25 4.42 -4.21 -14.09
C ALA A 25 4.62 -3.81 -12.63
N ALA A 26 4.88 -4.78 -11.77
CA ALA A 26 5.02 -4.50 -10.34
C ALA A 26 6.20 -5.26 -9.76
N MET A 27 6.81 -4.68 -8.74
CA MET A 27 7.93 -5.29 -8.05
C MET A 27 7.84 -5.04 -6.56
N ARG A 28 8.34 -5.97 -5.79
CA ARG A 28 8.41 -5.91 -4.34
C ARG A 28 9.82 -5.53 -3.93
N ALA A 29 9.95 -4.57 -3.01
CA ALA A 29 11.25 -4.18 -2.47
C ALA A 29 11.60 -5.10 -1.30
N ALA A 30 12.30 -6.18 -1.58
CA ALA A 30 12.72 -7.12 -0.54
C ALA A 30 13.67 -6.44 0.43
N GLY A 31 13.44 -6.62 1.74
CA GLY A 31 14.30 -6.06 2.77
C GLY A 31 14.18 -4.54 2.93
N SER A 32 13.09 -3.93 2.46
CA SER A 32 12.91 -2.48 2.52
C SER A 32 13.03 -1.94 3.94
N GLY A 33 12.62 -2.72 4.95
CA GLY A 33 12.72 -2.31 6.34
C GLY A 33 14.13 -2.31 6.93
N THR A 34 15.11 -2.83 6.20
CA THR A 34 16.48 -2.93 6.68
C THR A 34 17.42 -1.90 6.06
N ILE A 35 16.95 -1.10 5.09
CA ILE A 35 17.76 -0.06 4.46
C ILE A 35 17.36 1.31 4.99
N ALA A 36 18.31 2.23 4.97
CA ALA A 36 18.14 3.56 5.57
C ALA A 36 17.57 4.58 4.59
N VAL A 37 16.80 4.14 3.60
CA VAL A 37 16.17 5.02 2.62
C VAL A 37 14.68 4.72 2.53
N LEU A 38 13.94 5.69 2.01
CA LEU A 38 12.48 5.57 1.87
C LEU A 38 12.15 4.69 0.67
N VAL A 39 11.83 3.44 0.93
CA VAL A 39 11.47 2.50 -0.12
C VAL A 39 10.11 1.90 0.21
N PRO A 40 9.08 2.18 -0.62
CA PRO A 40 7.79 1.52 -0.46
C PRO A 40 7.92 0.02 -0.66
N ASP A 41 7.00 -0.75 -0.10
CA ASP A 41 7.04 -2.21 -0.23
C ASP A 41 6.83 -2.66 -1.67
N ILE A 42 6.00 -1.94 -2.43
CA ILE A 42 5.65 -2.30 -3.81
C ILE A 42 5.66 -1.05 -4.68
N ILE A 43 6.22 -1.20 -5.88
CA ILE A 43 6.11 -0.20 -6.95
C ILE A 43 5.43 -0.88 -8.12
N ALA A 44 4.41 -0.24 -8.67
CA ALA A 44 3.72 -0.71 -9.87
C ALA A 44 3.71 0.40 -10.92
N ILE A 45 3.98 0.02 -12.16
CA ILE A 45 4.13 0.97 -13.25
C ILE A 45 3.33 0.49 -14.45
N LYS A 46 2.61 1.43 -15.05
CA LYS A 46 1.95 1.19 -16.34
C LYS A 46 2.04 2.48 -17.15
N ASN A 47 2.71 2.41 -18.29
CA ASN A 47 3.03 3.59 -19.09
C ASN A 47 3.81 4.58 -18.19
N ASN A 48 3.33 5.79 -18.02
CA ASN A 48 3.96 6.79 -17.17
C ASN A 48 3.29 6.91 -15.80
N ASP A 49 2.38 6.01 -15.47
CA ASP A 49 1.66 6.01 -14.19
C ASP A 49 2.40 5.13 -13.20
N VAL A 50 2.70 5.68 -12.03
CA VAL A 50 3.43 4.97 -10.97
C VAL A 50 2.57 4.93 -9.72
N ILE A 51 2.42 3.74 -9.16
CA ILE A 51 1.72 3.53 -7.89
C ILE A 51 2.72 2.96 -6.89
N ALA A 52 2.77 3.53 -5.70
CA ALA A 52 3.57 3.02 -4.59
C ALA A 52 2.65 2.55 -3.48
N VAL A 53 2.89 1.36 -2.96
CA VAL A 53 2.04 0.76 -1.93
C VAL A 53 2.90 0.32 -0.76
N GLU A 54 2.50 0.72 0.43
CA GLU A 54 3.06 0.21 1.68
C GLU A 54 2.07 -0.80 2.26
N CYS A 55 2.57 -1.97 2.64
CA CYS A 55 1.74 -3.09 3.07
C CYS A 55 1.83 -3.32 4.56
N LYS A 56 0.70 -3.58 5.20
CA LYS A 56 0.62 -3.90 6.62
C LYS A 56 -0.27 -5.10 6.83
N THR A 57 0.17 -6.04 7.66
CA THR A 57 -0.69 -7.11 8.16
C THR A 57 -0.85 -6.92 9.66
N THR A 58 -2.03 -7.19 10.20
CA THR A 58 -2.27 -7.00 11.63
C THR A 58 -3.35 -7.93 12.14
N THR A 59 -3.21 -8.33 13.40
CA THR A 59 -4.26 -9.03 14.13
C THR A 59 -5.09 -8.05 14.95
N ASN A 60 -4.67 -6.80 15.05
CA ASN A 60 -5.41 -5.75 15.74
C ASN A 60 -6.47 -5.17 14.80
N ASP A 61 -7.48 -4.55 15.37
CA ASP A 61 -8.53 -3.89 14.57
C ASP A 61 -8.24 -2.41 14.31
N ARG A 62 -7.07 -1.93 14.72
CA ARG A 62 -6.64 -0.53 14.55
C ARG A 62 -5.13 -0.44 14.38
N LEU A 63 -4.69 0.49 13.54
CA LEU A 63 -3.28 0.76 13.29
C LEU A 63 -2.99 2.26 13.31
N SER A 64 -1.78 2.62 13.77
CA SER A 64 -1.25 3.97 13.65
C SER A 64 -0.26 3.98 12.48
N LEU A 65 -0.43 4.91 11.55
CA LEU A 65 0.29 4.92 10.27
C LEU A 65 1.02 6.22 9.99
N LYS A 66 1.21 7.09 10.98
CA LYS A 66 1.78 8.41 10.74
C LYS A 66 3.16 8.34 10.08
N LYS A 67 4.01 7.45 10.57
CA LYS A 67 5.36 7.29 10.00
C LYS A 67 5.30 6.82 8.56
N ASP A 68 4.47 5.83 8.28
CA ASP A 68 4.34 5.27 6.93
C ASP A 68 3.80 6.31 5.97
N ILE A 69 2.80 7.07 6.38
CA ILE A 69 2.19 8.11 5.55
C ILE A 69 3.19 9.22 5.27
N THR A 70 3.94 9.65 6.28
CA THR A 70 4.98 10.68 6.10
C THR A 70 6.02 10.24 5.07
N GLN A 71 6.47 8.99 5.15
CA GLN A 71 7.44 8.46 4.21
C GLN A 71 6.88 8.37 2.79
N LEU A 72 5.63 7.95 2.65
CA LEU A 72 5.01 7.86 1.32
C LEU A 72 4.78 9.24 0.71
N LEU A 73 4.45 10.24 1.52
CA LEU A 73 4.32 11.62 1.03
C LEU A 73 5.65 12.13 0.49
N GLU A 74 6.76 11.84 1.17
CA GLU A 74 8.07 12.24 0.70
C GLU A 74 8.42 11.53 -0.61
N PHE A 75 8.14 10.24 -0.70
CA PHE A 75 8.36 9.47 -1.91
C PHE A 75 7.53 10.03 -3.08
N SER A 76 6.27 10.33 -2.82
CA SER A 76 5.38 10.91 -3.83
C SER A 76 5.87 12.28 -4.30
N GLY A 77 6.41 13.08 -3.39
CA GLY A 77 6.96 14.39 -3.72
C GLY A 77 8.14 14.31 -4.68
N ILE A 78 8.93 13.24 -4.59
CA ILE A 78 10.08 13.03 -5.47
C ILE A 78 9.65 12.44 -6.81
N THR A 79 8.72 11.50 -6.81
CA THR A 79 8.42 10.65 -7.97
C THR A 79 7.13 11.00 -8.70
N GLY A 80 6.22 11.71 -8.04
CA GLY A 80 4.87 11.90 -8.57
C GLY A 80 3.99 10.66 -8.49
N ALA A 81 4.44 9.61 -7.79
CA ALA A 81 3.66 8.39 -7.66
C ALA A 81 2.38 8.61 -6.88
N ARG A 82 1.31 7.90 -7.27
CA ARG A 82 0.11 7.79 -6.45
C ARG A 82 0.41 6.82 -5.31
N THR A 83 0.06 7.15 -4.08
CA THR A 83 0.47 6.39 -2.91
C THR A 83 -0.71 5.84 -2.14
N TYR A 84 -0.58 4.60 -1.72
CA TYR A 84 -1.62 3.86 -0.99
C TYR A 84 -1.02 3.05 0.14
N ILE A 85 -1.83 2.86 1.19
CA ILE A 85 -1.56 1.87 2.22
C ILE A 85 -2.46 0.67 1.93
N ALA A 86 -1.90 -0.53 1.93
CA ALA A 86 -2.66 -1.77 1.82
C ALA A 86 -2.63 -2.47 3.16
N ILE A 87 -3.78 -2.80 3.71
CA ILE A 87 -3.88 -3.44 5.02
C ILE A 87 -4.63 -4.76 4.90
N LYS A 88 -4.07 -5.80 5.49
CA LYS A 88 -4.76 -7.06 5.69
C LYS A 88 -5.04 -7.23 7.18
N PHE A 89 -6.28 -6.96 7.57
CA PHE A 89 -6.77 -7.24 8.92
C PHE A 89 -7.03 -8.74 9.05
N LEU A 90 -6.99 -9.24 10.28
CA LEU A 90 -7.21 -10.65 10.54
C LEU A 90 -8.53 -11.12 9.94
N ARG A 91 -8.47 -12.16 9.10
CA ARG A 91 -9.62 -12.79 8.45
C ARG A 91 -10.39 -11.89 7.49
N GLU A 92 -9.80 -10.76 7.09
CA GLU A 92 -10.42 -9.83 6.14
C GLU A 92 -9.70 -9.88 4.81
N LYS A 93 -10.40 -9.46 3.75
CA LYS A 93 -9.77 -9.26 2.44
C LYS A 93 -8.88 -8.03 2.48
N PRO A 94 -7.90 -7.93 1.59
CA PRO A 94 -7.06 -6.73 1.53
C PRO A 94 -7.87 -5.46 1.35
N ARG A 95 -7.49 -4.42 2.08
CA ARG A 95 -8.12 -3.10 2.00
C ARG A 95 -7.08 -2.07 1.63
N PHE A 96 -7.48 -1.10 0.82
CA PHE A 96 -6.58 -0.06 0.32
C PHE A 96 -7.08 1.30 0.75
N TYR A 97 -6.12 2.19 1.05
CA TYR A 97 -6.43 3.53 1.55
C TYR A 97 -5.52 4.54 0.84
N LYS A 98 -6.10 5.59 0.28
CA LYS A 98 -5.33 6.67 -0.30
C LYS A 98 -4.58 7.44 0.77
N VAL A 99 -3.29 7.67 0.58
CA VAL A 99 -2.49 8.42 1.54
C VAL A 99 -3.04 9.84 1.71
N GLU A 100 -3.46 10.48 0.62
CA GLU A 100 -4.03 11.83 0.67
C GLU A 100 -5.24 11.95 1.59
N ALA A 101 -6.04 10.88 1.69
CA ALA A 101 -7.23 10.91 2.54
C ALA A 101 -6.87 11.08 4.02
N PHE A 102 -5.75 10.51 4.46
CA PHE A 102 -5.27 10.71 5.84
C PHE A 102 -4.86 12.16 6.07
N VAL A 103 -4.17 12.74 5.10
CA VAL A 103 -3.71 14.13 5.20
C VAL A 103 -4.89 15.09 5.26
N LEU A 104 -5.87 14.91 4.38
CA LEU A 104 -7.06 15.77 4.32
C LEU A 104 -7.85 15.73 5.61
N LYS A 105 -7.96 14.57 6.24
CA LYS A 105 -8.68 14.40 7.51
C LYS A 105 -7.82 14.72 8.73
N ASN A 106 -6.52 14.93 8.54
CA ASN A 106 -5.56 15.09 9.62
C ASN A 106 -5.70 13.99 10.67
N LYS A 107 -5.88 12.75 10.20
CA LYS A 107 -6.05 11.59 11.06
C LYS A 107 -5.21 10.45 10.49
N TYR A 108 -4.27 9.95 11.29
CA TYR A 108 -3.25 8.99 10.85
C TYR A 108 -3.43 7.60 11.45
N THR A 109 -4.60 7.33 11.98
CA THR A 109 -4.98 6.01 12.45
C THR A 109 -6.07 5.46 11.55
N ILE A 110 -6.13 4.15 11.42
CA ILE A 110 -7.16 3.47 10.64
C ILE A 110 -7.69 2.29 11.46
N SER A 111 -8.99 2.05 11.36
CA SER A 111 -9.59 0.90 12.01
C SER A 111 -10.38 0.06 11.02
N VAL A 112 -10.70 -1.16 11.40
CA VAL A 112 -11.47 -2.07 10.58
C VAL A 112 -12.87 -1.51 10.25
N LYS A 113 -13.33 -0.50 11.00
CA LYS A 113 -14.64 0.14 10.78
C LYS A 113 -14.60 1.26 9.76
N ASP A 114 -13.41 1.75 9.40
CA ASP A 114 -13.28 2.86 8.48
C ASP A 114 -13.52 2.43 7.03
N ALA A 115 -13.98 3.36 6.21
CA ALA A 115 -14.20 3.12 4.79
C ALA A 115 -12.87 2.82 4.09
N TYR A 116 -12.92 1.96 3.07
CA TYR A 116 -11.73 1.53 2.34
C TYR A 116 -12.04 1.36 0.86
N LEU A 117 -10.97 1.20 0.07
CA LEU A 117 -11.06 0.93 -1.36
C LEU A 117 -10.70 -0.52 -1.63
N GLY A 118 -11.26 -1.08 -2.71
CA GLY A 118 -10.80 -2.35 -3.26
C GLY A 118 -9.62 -2.13 -4.20
N PHE A 119 -8.97 -3.22 -4.59
CA PHE A 119 -7.83 -3.12 -5.51
C PHE A 119 -8.20 -2.44 -6.82
N GLU A 120 -9.39 -2.70 -7.34
CA GLU A 120 -9.85 -2.15 -8.62
C GLU A 120 -9.86 -0.63 -8.62
N SER A 121 -10.06 -0.01 -7.46
CA SER A 121 -10.05 1.44 -7.37
C SER A 121 -8.67 2.04 -7.63
N LEU A 122 -7.61 1.32 -7.28
CA LEU A 122 -6.24 1.79 -7.53
C LEU A 122 -5.96 1.89 -9.03
N ILE A 123 -6.28 0.84 -9.75
CA ILE A 123 -6.00 0.76 -11.19
C ILE A 123 -7.05 1.51 -12.01
N GLY A 124 -8.26 1.62 -11.52
CA GLY A 124 -9.35 2.33 -12.20
C GLY A 124 -9.16 3.83 -12.24
N GLU A 125 -8.46 4.42 -11.27
CA GLU A 125 -8.22 5.85 -11.26
C GLU A 125 -7.46 6.34 -12.50
N GLN A 126 -6.62 5.50 -13.07
CA GLN A 126 -5.89 5.82 -14.29
C GLN A 126 -6.84 6.10 -15.45
N MET A 127 -7.99 5.48 -15.46
CA MET A 127 -8.96 5.57 -16.56
C MET A 127 -9.87 6.79 -16.45
N MET A 128 -9.74 7.56 -15.41
CA MET A 128 -10.59 8.72 -15.14
C MET A 128 -10.01 10.04 -15.65
N LEU A 129 -8.96 9.96 -16.40
CA LEU A 129 -8.28 11.14 -16.97
C LEU A 129 -9.07 11.75 -18.13
#